data_dc6f11ac3c1879778aa43ae220593926
#
_entry.id   dc6f11ac3c1879778aa43ae220593926
#
_cell.length_a   1.000
_cell.length_b   1.000
_cell.length_c   1.000
_cell.angle_alpha   90.00
_cell.angle_beta   90.00
_cell.angle_gamma   90.00
#
_symmetry.space_group_name_H-M   'P 1'
#
loop_
_entity.id
_entity.type
_entity.pdbx_description
1 polymer ?
#
loop_
_entity_poly.entity_id
_entity_poly.type
_entity_poly.pdbx_seq_one_letter_code
_entity_poly.pdbx_strand_id
1 'polypeptide(L)'
;MHPDAFTPEQLATPYGTETAGEVQDGYLKHYVPAKSKTFREPGAYHLRGEHRIAGGLGVATALMPVDALKAECRRFGATVGEYLTAAIAYGVYEEYTACNGAKRPVSIFVPVNLRPIFGTETSLNFFSNLTIILPLARRAVPFEDVMEAVKRQFAEKLTREEFEQKLAFTAGSEKNLIT
;
A
#
# COMPACT_ATOMS: atom_id res chain seq x y z
N MET A 1 9.79 -15.39 -15.34
CA MET A 1 11.06 -15.07 -14.67
C MET A 1 12.12 -15.05 -15.75
N HIS A 2 12.86 -13.96 -15.92
CA HIS A 2 13.91 -13.87 -16.94
C HIS A 2 15.09 -14.73 -16.44
N PRO A 3 15.54 -15.77 -17.16
CA PRO A 3 16.58 -16.68 -16.69
C PRO A 3 17.94 -16.00 -16.47
N ASP A 4 18.14 -14.82 -17.05
CA ASP A 4 19.39 -14.06 -17.00
C ASP A 4 19.36 -12.90 -15.97
N ALA A 5 18.33 -12.83 -15.11
CA ALA A 5 18.18 -11.73 -14.18
C ALA A 5 19.16 -11.74 -12.99
N PHE A 6 19.79 -12.88 -12.72
CA PHE A 6 20.74 -13.04 -11.61
C PHE A 6 21.91 -13.93 -12.01
N THR A 7 23.12 -13.50 -11.68
CA THR A 7 24.30 -14.36 -11.81
C THR A 7 24.31 -15.45 -10.74
N PRO A 8 24.96 -16.61 -10.98
CA PRO A 8 25.10 -17.63 -9.94
C PRO A 8 25.73 -17.13 -8.63
N GLU A 9 26.59 -16.13 -8.70
CA GLU A 9 27.20 -15.48 -7.54
C GLU A 9 26.21 -14.62 -6.76
N GLN A 10 25.25 -13.97 -7.43
CA GLN A 10 24.17 -13.22 -6.78
C GLN A 10 23.13 -14.12 -6.11
N LEU A 11 23.05 -15.40 -6.55
CA LEU A 11 22.18 -16.41 -5.93
C LEU A 11 22.88 -17.19 -4.82
N ALA A 12 24.22 -17.16 -4.79
CA ALA A 12 25.05 -17.88 -3.82
C ALA A 12 25.47 -16.97 -2.66
N THR A 13 24.53 -16.29 -2.00
CA THR A 13 24.84 -15.69 -0.71
C THR A 13 25.05 -16.82 0.29
N PRO A 14 26.25 -17.00 0.86
CA PRO A 14 26.48 -18.07 1.81
C PRO A 14 25.55 -17.87 3.03
N TYR A 15 24.86 -18.91 3.43
CA TYR A 15 24.04 -18.94 4.64
C TYR A 15 24.90 -18.50 5.84
N GLY A 16 24.47 -17.48 6.59
CA GLY A 16 25.15 -17.05 7.81
C GLY A 16 26.11 -15.87 7.64
N THR A 17 26.02 -15.12 6.54
CA THR A 17 26.78 -13.88 6.33
C THR A 17 25.96 -12.61 6.60
N GLU A 18 24.72 -12.77 7.11
CA GLU A 18 23.87 -11.65 7.43
C GLU A 18 24.49 -10.77 8.52
N THR A 19 24.46 -9.47 8.30
CA THR A 19 24.89 -8.48 9.30
C THR A 19 23.86 -8.38 10.43
N ALA A 20 24.29 -7.93 11.60
CA ALA A 20 23.37 -7.68 12.72
C ALA A 20 22.24 -6.70 12.36
N GLY A 21 22.48 -5.79 11.39
CA GLY A 21 21.45 -4.89 10.87
C GLY A 21 20.40 -5.59 10.01
N GLU A 22 20.82 -6.58 9.20
CA GLU A 22 19.92 -7.32 8.31
C GLU A 22 18.93 -8.23 9.07
N VAL A 23 19.35 -8.81 10.19
CA VAL A 23 18.52 -9.69 11.01
C VAL A 23 17.75 -8.94 12.11
N GLN A 24 17.94 -7.62 12.23
CA GLN A 24 17.29 -6.80 13.25
C GLN A 24 15.80 -6.61 12.93
N ASP A 25 14.94 -6.85 13.91
CA ASP A 25 13.52 -6.54 13.81
C ASP A 25 13.31 -5.01 13.77
N GLY A 26 12.86 -4.49 12.60
CA GLY A 26 12.62 -3.07 12.39
C GLY A 26 11.46 -2.52 13.24
N TYR A 27 10.45 -3.32 13.55
CA TYR A 27 9.33 -2.89 14.37
C TYR A 27 9.77 -2.68 15.83
N LEU A 28 10.52 -3.61 16.39
CA LEU A 28 11.05 -3.49 17.76
C LEU A 28 12.07 -2.36 17.87
N LYS A 29 12.93 -2.20 16.88
CA LYS A 29 13.95 -1.14 16.84
C LYS A 29 13.35 0.26 16.89
N HIS A 30 12.28 0.47 16.13
CA HIS A 30 11.68 1.80 15.95
C HIS A 30 10.41 2.00 16.80
N TYR A 31 10.07 1.03 17.63
CA TYR A 31 8.96 1.16 18.56
C TYR A 31 9.25 2.23 19.63
N VAL A 32 8.39 3.24 19.68
CA VAL A 32 8.36 4.23 20.76
C VAL A 32 7.03 4.10 21.49
N PRO A 33 7.02 3.85 22.82
CA PRO A 33 5.80 3.88 23.60
C PRO A 33 5.17 5.28 23.52
N ALA A 34 4.21 5.46 22.64
CA ALA A 34 3.45 6.68 22.53
C ALA A 34 1.99 6.41 22.91
N LYS A 35 1.23 7.45 23.26
CA LYS A 35 -0.22 7.34 23.31
C LYS A 35 -0.69 7.06 21.87
N SER A 36 -0.97 5.81 21.58
CA SER A 36 -1.43 5.39 20.26
C SER A 36 -2.76 6.08 19.95
N LYS A 37 -2.86 6.69 18.77
CA LYS A 37 -4.17 7.06 18.23
C LYS A 37 -4.92 5.78 17.87
N THR A 38 -6.21 5.74 18.18
CA THR A 38 -7.05 4.65 17.69
C THR A 38 -7.28 4.87 16.20
N PHE A 39 -6.67 4.04 15.36
CA PHE A 39 -6.89 4.05 13.91
C PHE A 39 -8.23 3.36 13.63
N ARG A 40 -9.28 4.15 13.53
CA ARG A 40 -10.60 3.66 13.13
C ARG A 40 -10.92 4.14 11.74
N GLU A 41 -10.88 3.23 10.79
CA GLU A 41 -11.24 3.51 9.42
C GLU A 41 -12.73 3.24 9.18
N PRO A 42 -13.40 4.01 8.30
CA PRO A 42 -14.77 3.72 7.91
C PRO A 42 -14.84 2.38 7.17
N GLY A 43 -15.96 1.69 7.28
CA GLY A 43 -16.18 0.48 6.51
C GLY A 43 -16.13 0.78 5.00
N ALA A 44 -15.36 -0.03 4.25
CA ALA A 44 -15.16 0.14 2.82
C ALA A 44 -16.32 -0.42 1.98
N TYR A 45 -16.42 0.06 0.74
CA TYR A 45 -17.20 -0.58 -0.31
C TYR A 45 -16.56 -1.92 -0.66
N HIS A 46 -17.37 -2.95 -0.79
CA HIS A 46 -16.92 -4.27 -1.20
C HIS A 46 -17.30 -4.50 -2.66
N LEU A 47 -16.30 -4.74 -3.50
CA LEU A 47 -16.51 -5.18 -4.88
C LEU A 47 -17.37 -6.44 -4.88
N ARG A 48 -18.35 -6.47 -5.76
CA ARG A 48 -19.22 -7.64 -5.98
C ARG A 48 -18.78 -8.32 -7.25
N GLY A 49 -18.83 -9.62 -7.28
CA GLY A 49 -18.53 -10.43 -8.45
C GLY A 49 -19.17 -11.81 -8.35
N GLU A 50 -19.23 -12.49 -9.47
CA GLU A 50 -19.70 -13.88 -9.52
C GLU A 50 -18.58 -14.81 -9.07
N HIS A 51 -18.88 -15.68 -8.12
CA HIS A 51 -17.96 -16.74 -7.74
C HIS A 51 -17.94 -17.83 -8.81
N ARG A 52 -16.75 -18.23 -9.24
CA ARG A 52 -16.61 -19.38 -10.15
C ARG A 52 -17.04 -20.65 -9.43
N ILE A 53 -17.97 -21.37 -10.00
CA ILE A 53 -18.56 -22.62 -9.44
C ILE A 53 -17.48 -23.68 -9.18
N ALA A 54 -16.36 -23.67 -9.91
CA ALA A 54 -15.27 -24.63 -9.81
C ALA A 54 -14.10 -24.20 -8.88
N GLY A 55 -14.25 -23.14 -8.10
CA GLY A 55 -13.22 -22.72 -7.13
C GLY A 55 -11.88 -22.25 -7.73
N GLY A 56 -11.88 -21.74 -8.96
CA GLY A 56 -10.66 -21.24 -9.61
C GLY A 56 -10.36 -19.78 -9.29
N LEU A 57 -9.05 -19.44 -9.17
CA LEU A 57 -8.56 -18.07 -9.09
C LEU A 57 -8.43 -17.47 -10.50
N GLY A 58 -9.01 -16.30 -10.72
CA GLY A 58 -8.77 -15.51 -11.93
C GLY A 58 -7.59 -14.55 -11.70
N VAL A 59 -6.62 -14.57 -12.61
CA VAL A 59 -5.49 -13.63 -12.61
C VAL A 59 -5.55 -12.80 -13.89
N ALA A 60 -5.51 -11.48 -13.75
CA ALA A 60 -5.31 -10.56 -14.86
C ALA A 60 -3.91 -9.96 -14.78
N THR A 61 -3.17 -9.99 -15.88
CA THR A 61 -1.81 -9.45 -15.96
C THR A 61 -1.77 -8.38 -17.03
N ALA A 62 -1.22 -7.20 -16.70
CA ALA A 62 -0.94 -6.14 -17.64
C ALA A 62 0.56 -5.85 -17.68
N LEU A 63 1.13 -5.77 -18.88
CA LEU A 63 2.51 -5.37 -19.12
C LEU A 63 2.52 -4.02 -19.82
N MET A 64 3.33 -3.09 -19.31
CA MET A 64 3.46 -1.77 -19.90
C MET A 64 4.91 -1.29 -19.87
N PRO A 65 5.36 -0.50 -20.88
CA PRO A 65 6.69 0.08 -20.85
C PRO A 65 6.83 1.06 -19.69
N VAL A 66 7.90 0.93 -18.92
CA VAL A 66 8.15 1.76 -17.73
C VAL A 66 8.27 3.25 -18.09
N ASP A 67 8.90 3.56 -19.23
CA ASP A 67 9.08 4.95 -19.66
C ASP A 67 7.74 5.61 -20.05
N ALA A 68 6.83 4.87 -20.67
CA ALA A 68 5.49 5.35 -20.97
C ALA A 68 4.71 5.62 -19.66
N LEU A 69 4.76 4.71 -18.69
CA LEU A 69 4.14 4.92 -17.38
C LEU A 69 4.72 6.16 -16.68
N LYS A 70 6.05 6.31 -16.66
CA LYS A 70 6.70 7.50 -16.07
C LYS A 70 6.33 8.79 -16.80
N ALA A 71 6.10 8.75 -18.12
CA ALA A 71 5.65 9.91 -18.88
C ALA A 71 4.24 10.34 -18.45
N GLU A 72 3.33 9.37 -18.28
CA GLU A 72 1.99 9.68 -17.76
C GLU A 72 2.03 10.21 -16.32
N CYS A 73 2.82 9.59 -15.43
CA CYS A 73 2.99 10.11 -14.08
C CYS A 73 3.44 11.57 -14.06
N ARG A 74 4.40 11.95 -14.93
CA ARG A 74 4.86 13.34 -15.05
C ARG A 74 3.78 14.32 -15.50
N ARG A 75 2.84 13.89 -16.36
CA ARG A 75 1.72 14.75 -16.79
C ARG A 75 0.83 15.17 -15.63
N PHE A 76 0.69 14.31 -14.62
CA PHE A 76 -0.10 14.58 -13.41
C PHE A 76 0.76 15.11 -12.23
N GLY A 77 2.08 15.26 -12.43
CA GLY A 77 3.00 15.60 -11.33
C GLY A 77 2.90 14.57 -10.19
N ALA A 78 2.81 13.29 -10.54
CA ALA A 78 2.59 12.19 -9.60
C ALA A 78 3.76 11.20 -9.63
N THR A 79 3.95 10.49 -8.53
CA THR A 79 4.79 9.30 -8.48
C THR A 79 4.08 8.10 -9.12
N VAL A 80 4.83 7.05 -9.46
CA VAL A 80 4.25 5.81 -9.99
C VAL A 80 3.25 5.19 -9.01
N GLY A 81 3.58 5.22 -7.71
CA GLY A 81 2.69 4.70 -6.66
C GLY A 81 1.36 5.45 -6.59
N GLU A 82 1.39 6.78 -6.61
CA GLU A 82 0.19 7.62 -6.64
C GLU A 82 -0.64 7.38 -7.90
N TYR A 83 0.02 7.34 -9.07
CA TYR A 83 -0.67 7.14 -10.34
C TYR A 83 -1.38 5.77 -10.40
N LEU A 84 -0.68 4.69 -10.06
CA LEU A 84 -1.28 3.35 -10.05
C LEU A 84 -2.39 3.22 -9.01
N THR A 85 -2.21 3.82 -7.83
CA THR A 85 -3.26 3.86 -6.80
C THR A 85 -4.50 4.61 -7.32
N ALA A 86 -4.31 5.76 -7.97
CA ALA A 86 -5.41 6.51 -8.56
C ALA A 86 -6.10 5.74 -9.70
N ALA A 87 -5.34 5.05 -10.56
CA ALA A 87 -5.90 4.26 -11.65
C ALA A 87 -6.77 3.09 -11.14
N ILE A 88 -6.29 2.37 -10.12
CA ILE A 88 -7.07 1.29 -9.47
C ILE A 88 -8.30 1.87 -8.78
N ALA A 89 -8.12 2.95 -8.02
CA ALA A 89 -9.20 3.63 -7.33
C ALA A 89 -10.28 4.13 -8.29
N TYR A 90 -9.88 4.68 -9.44
CA TYR A 90 -10.78 5.14 -10.48
C TYR A 90 -11.62 3.99 -11.06
N GLY A 91 -11.00 2.85 -11.40
CA GLY A 91 -11.72 1.68 -11.89
C GLY A 91 -12.74 1.15 -10.89
N VAL A 92 -12.38 1.07 -9.60
CA VAL A 92 -13.32 0.70 -8.52
C VAL A 92 -14.43 1.75 -8.38
N TYR A 93 -14.10 3.02 -8.56
CA TYR A 93 -15.03 4.12 -8.39
C TYR A 93 -16.05 4.19 -9.53
N GLU A 94 -15.67 3.85 -10.75
CA GLU A 94 -16.60 3.72 -11.89
C GLU A 94 -17.62 2.62 -11.65
N GLU A 95 -17.17 1.45 -11.18
CA GLU A 95 -18.08 0.36 -10.80
C GLU A 95 -18.99 0.78 -9.63
N TYR A 96 -18.41 1.43 -8.63
CA TYR A 96 -19.14 1.95 -7.47
C TYR A 96 -20.25 2.93 -7.87
N THR A 97 -19.98 3.87 -8.77
CA THR A 97 -20.98 4.85 -9.22
C THR A 97 -22.07 4.25 -10.08
N ALA A 98 -21.77 3.16 -10.81
CA ALA A 98 -22.76 2.39 -11.56
C ALA A 98 -23.70 1.60 -10.63
N CYS A 99 -23.24 1.24 -9.43
CA CYS A 99 -24.04 0.54 -8.42
C CYS A 99 -24.92 1.51 -7.62
N ASN A 100 -26.12 1.78 -8.08
CA ASN A 100 -27.08 2.63 -7.35
C ASN A 100 -27.29 2.10 -5.92
N GLY A 101 -26.93 2.91 -4.92
CA GLY A 101 -27.18 2.61 -3.50
C GLY A 101 -25.96 2.20 -2.68
N ALA A 102 -24.74 2.32 -3.18
CA ALA A 102 -23.55 2.19 -2.37
C ALA A 102 -23.56 3.21 -1.21
N LYS A 103 -23.31 2.74 0.01
CA LYS A 103 -23.37 3.53 1.25
C LYS A 103 -22.03 3.73 1.93
N ARG A 104 -20.96 3.13 1.39
CA ARG A 104 -19.63 3.12 1.99
C ARG A 104 -18.61 3.70 1.01
N PRO A 105 -17.57 4.40 1.48
CA PRO A 105 -16.53 4.96 0.61
C PRO A 105 -15.72 3.85 -0.07
N VAL A 106 -15.10 4.19 -1.20
CA VAL A 106 -14.04 3.37 -1.79
C VAL A 106 -12.79 3.53 -0.94
N SER A 107 -12.18 2.42 -0.53
CA SER A 107 -10.99 2.40 0.30
C SER A 107 -9.93 1.51 -0.34
N ILE A 108 -8.74 2.06 -0.55
CA ILE A 108 -7.60 1.38 -1.15
C ILE A 108 -6.50 1.26 -0.10
N PHE A 109 -6.09 0.02 0.16
CA PHE A 109 -4.96 -0.27 1.03
C PHE A 109 -3.67 -0.25 0.20
N VAL A 110 -2.72 0.59 0.58
CA VAL A 110 -1.43 0.74 -0.11
C VAL A 110 -0.30 0.35 0.85
N PRO A 111 0.39 -0.77 0.62
CA PRO A 111 1.53 -1.15 1.44
C PRO A 111 2.71 -0.19 1.21
N VAL A 112 3.41 0.15 2.28
CA VAL A 112 4.56 1.08 2.28
C VAL A 112 5.76 0.42 2.91
N ASN A 113 6.87 0.37 2.19
CA ASN A 113 8.16 -0.06 2.74
C ASN A 113 8.69 1.00 3.72
N LEU A 114 8.88 0.61 4.96
CA LEU A 114 9.33 1.52 6.01
C LEU A 114 10.85 1.69 6.08
N ARG A 115 11.63 0.84 5.41
CA ARG A 115 13.10 0.90 5.46
C ARG A 115 13.66 2.28 5.09
N PRO A 116 13.25 2.90 3.95
CA PRO A 116 13.74 4.23 3.60
C PRO A 116 13.32 5.32 4.60
N ILE A 117 12.12 5.16 5.19
CA ILE A 117 11.55 6.17 6.11
C ILE A 117 12.30 6.17 7.44
N PHE A 118 12.69 4.99 7.92
CA PHE A 118 13.36 4.82 9.21
C PHE A 118 14.87 4.63 9.11
N GLY A 119 15.43 4.52 7.90
CA GLY A 119 16.86 4.32 7.69
C GLY A 119 17.36 2.99 8.28
N THR A 120 16.65 1.89 8.03
CA THR A 120 17.03 0.56 8.48
C THR A 120 17.35 -0.37 7.33
N GLU A 121 18.32 -1.27 7.53
CA GLU A 121 18.83 -2.22 6.53
C GLU A 121 18.26 -3.62 6.71
N THR A 122 17.28 -3.80 7.57
CA THR A 122 16.72 -5.12 7.88
C THR A 122 16.22 -5.85 6.62
N SER A 123 16.55 -7.14 6.53
CA SER A 123 16.01 -8.07 5.52
C SER A 123 14.65 -8.64 5.91
N LEU A 124 14.27 -8.51 7.20
CA LEU A 124 12.98 -8.95 7.69
C LEU A 124 11.87 -8.04 7.17
N ASN A 125 10.63 -8.52 7.20
CA ASN A 125 9.47 -7.73 6.84
C ASN A 125 9.41 -6.46 7.71
N PHE A 126 9.46 -5.29 7.04
CA PHE A 126 9.32 -4.00 7.70
C PHE A 126 8.50 -3.06 6.81
N PHE A 127 7.20 -3.14 6.94
CA PHE A 127 6.26 -2.34 6.15
C PHE A 127 5.07 -1.90 7.00
N SER A 128 4.36 -0.92 6.51
CA SER A 128 3.06 -0.50 7.03
C SER A 128 2.12 -0.22 5.86
N ASN A 129 1.04 0.48 6.09
CA ASN A 129 0.08 0.79 5.05
C ASN A 129 -0.39 2.25 5.10
N LEU A 130 -0.80 2.74 3.94
CA LEU A 130 -1.70 3.88 3.83
C LEU A 130 -3.07 3.38 3.44
N THR A 131 -4.11 3.98 3.99
CA THR A 131 -5.47 3.78 3.52
C THR A 131 -5.94 5.05 2.84
N ILE A 132 -6.17 4.94 1.53
CA ILE A 132 -6.70 6.01 0.69
C ILE A 132 -8.21 5.86 0.63
N ILE A 133 -8.94 6.90 1.04
CA ILE A 133 -10.39 6.87 1.15
C ILE A 133 -10.98 7.89 0.18
N LEU A 134 -11.73 7.41 -0.79
CA LEU A 134 -12.46 8.26 -1.71
C LEU A 134 -13.90 8.42 -1.22
N PRO A 135 -14.39 9.67 -1.14
CA PRO A 135 -15.73 9.94 -0.61
C PRO A 135 -16.82 9.36 -1.49
N LEU A 136 -18.01 9.24 -0.91
CA LEU A 136 -19.21 8.87 -1.65
C LEU A 136 -19.47 9.88 -2.77
N ALA A 137 -19.63 9.41 -4.00
CA ALA A 137 -20.15 10.21 -5.10
C ALA A 137 -21.36 9.51 -5.73
N ARG A 138 -22.32 10.31 -6.14
CA ARG A 138 -23.56 9.83 -6.79
C ARG A 138 -23.52 9.99 -8.31
N ARG A 139 -22.39 10.42 -8.85
CA ARG A 139 -22.17 10.65 -10.27
C ARG A 139 -20.71 10.33 -10.63
N ALA A 140 -20.45 10.12 -11.90
CA ALA A 140 -19.09 9.95 -12.41
C ALA A 140 -18.18 11.12 -11.96
N VAL A 141 -16.98 10.80 -11.55
CA VAL A 141 -15.95 11.74 -11.10
C VAL A 141 -14.81 11.69 -12.13
N PRO A 142 -14.30 12.82 -12.62
CA PRO A 142 -13.14 12.83 -13.50
C PRO A 142 -11.93 12.14 -12.88
N PHE A 143 -11.10 11.51 -13.70
CA PHE A 143 -9.87 10.87 -13.24
C PHE A 143 -8.92 11.84 -12.54
N GLU A 144 -8.88 13.08 -13.01
CA GLU A 144 -8.09 14.18 -12.45
C GLU A 144 -8.46 14.46 -11.00
N ASP A 145 -9.75 14.46 -10.66
CA ASP A 145 -10.22 14.68 -9.30
C ASP A 145 -9.85 13.51 -8.38
N VAL A 146 -9.91 12.28 -8.89
CA VAL A 146 -9.45 11.09 -8.15
C VAL A 146 -7.95 11.16 -7.91
N MET A 147 -7.17 11.53 -8.93
CA MET A 147 -5.72 11.70 -8.85
C MET A 147 -5.34 12.72 -7.78
N GLU A 148 -5.99 13.88 -7.80
CA GLU A 148 -5.73 14.95 -6.84
C GLU A 148 -6.07 14.52 -5.41
N ALA A 149 -7.19 13.81 -5.22
CA ALA A 149 -7.58 13.27 -3.92
C ALA A 149 -6.57 12.22 -3.41
N VAL A 150 -6.03 11.39 -4.29
CA VAL A 150 -4.99 10.40 -3.95
C VAL A 150 -3.69 11.11 -3.57
N LYS A 151 -3.19 12.02 -4.41
CA LYS A 151 -1.95 12.78 -4.14
C LYS A 151 -2.01 13.51 -2.80
N ARG A 152 -3.12 14.20 -2.53
CA ARG A 152 -3.31 14.89 -1.25
C ARG A 152 -3.21 13.93 -0.08
N GLN A 153 -3.88 12.77 -0.12
CA GLN A 153 -3.83 11.81 0.97
C GLN A 153 -2.46 11.13 1.11
N PHE A 154 -1.71 10.93 0.01
CA PHE A 154 -0.33 10.49 0.09
C PHE A 154 0.53 11.54 0.82
N ALA A 155 0.45 12.81 0.43
CA ALA A 155 1.20 13.88 1.07
C ALA A 155 0.87 14.03 2.56
N GLU A 156 -0.40 13.87 2.95
CA GLU A 156 -0.84 13.95 4.33
C GLU A 156 -0.42 12.74 5.20
N LYS A 157 -0.40 11.53 4.61
CA LYS A 157 -0.26 10.27 5.36
C LYS A 157 1.10 9.61 5.20
N LEU A 158 1.86 9.91 4.13
CA LEU A 158 3.19 9.33 3.90
C LEU A 158 4.24 10.12 4.70
N THR A 159 4.06 10.20 5.99
CA THR A 159 4.96 10.91 6.91
C THR A 159 5.54 9.95 7.94
N ARG A 160 6.74 10.26 8.44
CA ARG A 160 7.40 9.48 9.48
C ARG A 160 6.54 9.43 10.74
N GLU A 161 5.95 10.55 11.12
CA GLU A 161 5.11 10.71 12.31
C GLU A 161 3.88 9.80 12.28
N GLU A 162 3.23 9.69 11.11
CA GLU A 162 2.09 8.80 10.92
C GLU A 162 2.49 7.33 11.11
N PHE A 163 3.65 6.94 10.58
CA PHE A 163 4.14 5.56 10.75
C PHE A 163 4.66 5.28 12.15
N GLU A 164 5.26 6.21 12.85
CA GLU A 164 5.62 6.07 14.27
C GLU A 164 4.39 5.79 15.13
N GLN A 165 3.27 6.47 14.88
CA GLN A 165 2.02 6.23 15.57
C GLN A 165 1.43 4.84 15.26
N LYS A 166 1.51 4.40 13.99
CA LYS A 166 1.06 3.05 13.59
C LYS A 166 1.91 1.95 14.20
N LEU A 167 3.23 2.13 14.24
CA LEU A 167 4.14 1.22 14.92
C LEU A 167 3.83 1.11 16.42
N ALA A 168 3.58 2.25 17.08
CA ALA A 168 3.21 2.27 18.48
C ALA A 168 1.90 1.52 18.76
N PHE A 169 0.91 1.64 17.87
CA PHE A 169 -0.36 0.91 17.97
C PHE A 169 -0.17 -0.60 17.78
N THR A 170 0.55 -1.01 16.73
CA THR A 170 0.76 -2.44 16.39
C THR A 170 1.56 -3.15 17.45
N ALA A 171 2.74 -2.63 17.80
CA ALA A 171 3.61 -3.25 18.81
C ALA A 171 3.02 -3.18 20.24
N GLY A 172 2.24 -2.15 20.54
CA GLY A 172 1.50 -2.05 21.81
C GLY A 172 0.40 -3.12 21.92
N SER A 173 -0.24 -3.47 20.81
CA SER A 173 -1.26 -4.53 20.78
C SER A 173 -0.65 -5.92 20.99
N GLU A 174 0.51 -6.19 20.40
CA GLU A 174 1.23 -7.46 20.60
C GLU A 174 1.72 -7.67 22.03
N LYS A 175 2.24 -6.63 22.67
CA LYS A 175 2.67 -6.71 24.09
C LYS A 175 1.51 -7.05 25.03
N ASN A 176 0.29 -6.59 24.72
CA ASN A 176 -0.90 -6.91 25.51
C ASN A 176 -1.46 -8.31 25.26
N LEU A 177 -1.02 -9.00 24.21
CA LEU A 177 -1.40 -10.39 23.91
C LEU A 177 -0.47 -11.43 24.55
N ILE A 178 0.72 -11.01 25.01
CA ILE A 178 1.75 -11.89 25.59
C ILE A 178 1.73 -11.83 27.13
N THR A 179 0.97 -10.93 27.72
CA THR A 179 0.71 -10.80 29.17
C THR A 179 -0.65 -11.38 29.53
#